data_a211ba15e21491c9c23f587bc115693c
#
_entry.id   a211ba15e21491c9c23f587bc115693c
#
_cell.length_a   1.000
_cell.length_b   1.000
_cell.length_c   1.000
_cell.angle_alpha   90.00
_cell.angle_beta   90.00
_cell.angle_gamma   90.00
#
_symmetry.space_group_name_H-M   'P 1'
#
loop_
_entity.id
_entity.type
_entity.pdbx_description
1 polymer ?
#
loop_
_entity_poly.entity_id
_entity_poly.type
_entity_poly.pdbx_seq_one_letter_code
_entity_poly.pdbx_strand_id
1 'polypeptide(L)'
;MLLHYTCTYISIPQAERTYAVLLSRPVWMWGAEMGVNEFGLCIGNEAVFTKGAYGKTGLTGMDMVRLALERCKSAKEALELLIELLKTYGQGGNCGYDHDFYYDNAFLLMDRSELYVLETAGKQWSWKRSDHASISNRLSLGTDADACAGGKVYDFKKKHLEPVYSFFSGSAHRRQQTGSCLEKLKDVGDCMAALSQHRERVNPFAEGAVSSVCMHYGGLVGDHTTASMVVALEKDRIVVWLTGSSCPCVSLFKPWIFGTAPVLPVVNANDKAGEQYWRDAEYFRRKLLGRELPTKYYEERAELQNRWIARTVKIPADEFAAFSSACLEQERTFFEAWNPEDFESCRCGVGFRSRWEKKSKVLL
;
A
#
# COMPACT_ATOMS: atom_id res chain seq x y z
N MET A 1 15.83 -31.71 -8.16
CA MET A 1 16.61 -30.77 -7.36
C MET A 1 15.77 -29.49 -7.29
N LEU A 2 15.16 -29.20 -6.15
CA LEU A 2 14.40 -27.94 -5.99
C LEU A 2 15.39 -26.79 -6.15
N LEU A 3 15.15 -25.94 -7.14
CA LEU A 3 15.92 -24.70 -7.30
C LEU A 3 15.68 -23.83 -6.08
N HIS A 4 16.73 -23.18 -5.59
CA HIS A 4 16.58 -22.13 -4.59
C HIS A 4 16.26 -20.81 -5.27
N TYR A 5 15.42 -20.03 -4.65
CA TYR A 5 15.13 -18.66 -5.06
C TYR A 5 15.67 -17.68 -4.03
N THR A 6 16.36 -16.64 -4.50
CA THR A 6 16.88 -15.58 -3.64
C THR A 6 15.83 -14.50 -3.49
N CYS A 7 15.28 -14.38 -2.28
CA CYS A 7 14.46 -13.26 -1.83
C CYS A 7 15.34 -12.02 -1.63
N THR A 8 14.91 -11.04 -0.89
CA THR A 8 15.71 -9.81 -0.70
C THR A 8 17.05 -10.10 0.00
N TYR A 9 17.08 -10.93 1.04
CA TYR A 9 18.28 -11.19 1.85
C TYR A 9 18.66 -12.65 2.01
N ILE A 10 17.75 -13.58 1.80
CA ILE A 10 18.01 -15.01 1.98
C ILE A 10 17.49 -15.82 0.80
N SER A 11 18.06 -17.01 0.62
CA SER A 11 17.58 -17.98 -0.38
C SER A 11 16.76 -19.07 0.30
N ILE A 12 15.62 -19.39 -0.28
CA ILE A 12 14.71 -20.44 0.18
C ILE A 12 14.37 -21.40 -0.96
N PRO A 13 13.88 -22.62 -0.69
CA PRO A 13 13.42 -23.53 -1.74
C PRO A 13 12.32 -22.91 -2.58
N GLN A 14 12.45 -23.02 -3.91
CA GLN A 14 11.41 -22.57 -4.82
C GLN A 14 10.25 -23.58 -4.87
N ALA A 15 9.03 -23.09 -4.98
CA ALA A 15 7.87 -23.92 -5.26
C ALA A 15 7.92 -24.47 -6.69
N GLU A 16 7.36 -25.67 -6.91
CA GLU A 16 7.28 -26.27 -8.26
C GLU A 16 6.42 -25.44 -9.20
N ARG A 17 5.42 -24.76 -8.65
CA ARG A 17 4.50 -23.88 -9.38
C ARG A 17 4.21 -22.64 -8.54
N THR A 18 4.14 -21.49 -9.21
CA THR A 18 3.69 -20.23 -8.64
C THR A 18 2.45 -19.72 -9.38
N TYR A 19 1.64 -18.94 -8.67
CA TYR A 19 0.44 -18.33 -9.22
C TYR A 19 0.75 -16.96 -9.83
N ALA A 20 -0.09 -16.53 -10.77
CA ALA A 20 -0.01 -15.20 -11.33
C ALA A 20 -0.38 -14.14 -10.25
N VAL A 21 0.42 -13.09 -10.18
CA VAL A 21 0.29 -12.03 -9.16
C VAL A 21 0.36 -10.65 -9.80
N LEU A 22 -0.35 -9.70 -9.20
CA LEU A 22 -0.15 -8.27 -9.40
C LEU A 22 0.36 -7.70 -8.09
N LEU A 23 1.53 -7.04 -8.14
CA LEU A 23 2.25 -6.57 -6.97
C LEU A 23 2.52 -5.06 -7.03
N SER A 24 2.33 -4.37 -5.91
CA SER A 24 2.90 -3.06 -5.65
C SER A 24 4.14 -3.24 -4.78
N ARG A 25 5.32 -2.90 -5.32
CA ARG A 25 6.60 -3.22 -4.67
C ARG A 25 7.58 -2.06 -4.71
N PRO A 26 8.45 -1.94 -3.70
CA PRO A 26 9.62 -1.08 -3.77
C PRO A 26 10.56 -1.55 -4.88
N VAL A 27 11.11 -0.62 -5.68
CA VAL A 27 11.93 -0.96 -6.84
C VAL A 27 13.19 -1.77 -6.49
N TRP A 28 13.74 -1.56 -5.31
CA TRP A 28 14.99 -2.23 -4.86
C TRP A 28 14.79 -3.58 -4.16
N MET A 29 13.54 -3.96 -3.86
CA MET A 29 13.24 -5.22 -3.17
C MET A 29 12.66 -6.26 -4.12
N TRP A 30 12.85 -7.52 -3.79
CA TRP A 30 12.18 -8.63 -4.48
C TRP A 30 10.70 -8.73 -4.09
N GLY A 31 10.38 -8.50 -2.83
CA GLY A 31 9.04 -8.58 -2.26
C GLY A 31 8.14 -7.42 -2.63
N ALA A 32 6.92 -7.41 -2.09
CA ALA A 32 5.89 -6.40 -2.33
C ALA A 32 5.18 -5.97 -1.05
N GLU A 33 4.77 -4.70 -0.97
CA GLU A 33 4.03 -4.18 0.19
C GLU A 33 2.55 -4.57 0.15
N MET A 34 2.01 -4.76 -1.04
CA MET A 34 0.63 -5.22 -1.27
C MET A 34 0.49 -5.89 -2.63
N GLY A 35 -0.51 -6.72 -2.76
CA GLY A 35 -0.81 -7.39 -4.02
C GLY A 35 -2.04 -8.25 -3.97
N VAL A 36 -2.35 -8.83 -5.13
CA VAL A 36 -3.45 -9.78 -5.34
C VAL A 36 -3.01 -10.86 -6.31
N ASN A 37 -3.51 -12.08 -6.15
CA ASN A 37 -3.26 -13.17 -7.08
C ASN A 37 -4.49 -13.55 -7.91
N GLU A 38 -4.31 -14.48 -8.84
CA GLU A 38 -5.34 -14.95 -9.78
C GLU A 38 -6.56 -15.59 -9.10
N PHE A 39 -6.45 -16.01 -7.83
CA PHE A 39 -7.57 -16.58 -7.05
C PHE A 39 -8.34 -15.50 -6.27
N GLY A 40 -7.85 -14.26 -6.23
CA GLY A 40 -8.43 -13.18 -5.45
C GLY A 40 -7.92 -13.14 -4.01
N LEU A 41 -6.84 -13.83 -3.69
CA LEU A 41 -6.12 -13.61 -2.44
C LEU A 41 -5.46 -12.22 -2.49
N CYS A 42 -5.84 -11.36 -1.56
CA CYS A 42 -5.30 -10.01 -1.38
C CYS A 42 -4.47 -9.97 -0.10
N ILE A 43 -3.27 -9.40 -0.17
CA ILE A 43 -2.41 -9.21 1.01
C ILE A 43 -1.85 -7.79 1.01
N GLY A 44 -1.94 -7.13 2.17
CA GLY A 44 -1.24 -5.88 2.46
C GLY A 44 -0.34 -6.06 3.69
N ASN A 45 0.79 -5.37 3.71
CA ASN A 45 1.77 -5.39 4.78
C ASN A 45 1.98 -3.98 5.35
N GLU A 46 2.16 -3.91 6.66
CA GLU A 46 2.52 -2.69 7.38
C GLU A 46 3.73 -2.94 8.28
N ALA A 47 4.67 -2.01 8.30
CA ALA A 47 5.71 -1.97 9.30
C ALA A 47 5.13 -1.74 10.69
N VAL A 48 5.50 -2.55 11.67
CA VAL A 48 5.10 -2.34 13.07
C VAL A 48 6.33 -2.25 13.96
N PHE A 49 6.26 -1.33 14.93
CA PHE A 49 7.35 -1.12 15.87
C PHE A 49 7.11 -1.90 17.14
N THR A 50 8.07 -2.79 17.45
CA THR A 50 7.99 -3.72 18.57
C THR A 50 9.17 -3.56 19.52
N LYS A 51 9.00 -4.02 20.76
CA LYS A 51 10.10 -4.08 21.73
C LYS A 51 11.05 -5.21 21.38
N GLY A 52 12.33 -4.97 21.52
CA GLY A 52 13.38 -5.97 21.26
C GLY A 52 14.28 -5.62 20.09
N ALA A 53 15.17 -6.54 19.74
CA ALA A 53 16.08 -6.37 18.62
C ALA A 53 15.44 -6.93 17.34
N TYR A 54 15.47 -6.15 16.27
CA TYR A 54 15.05 -6.61 14.95
C TYR A 54 16.09 -7.53 14.30
N GLY A 55 15.63 -8.52 13.55
CA GLY A 55 16.49 -9.38 12.76
C GLY A 55 17.29 -8.59 11.71
N LYS A 56 18.59 -8.86 11.61
CA LYS A 56 19.44 -8.23 10.58
C LYS A 56 19.34 -8.94 9.24
N THR A 57 18.93 -10.20 9.25
CA THR A 57 18.67 -11.03 8.08
C THR A 57 17.43 -11.86 8.31
N GLY A 58 16.82 -12.36 7.25
CA GLY A 58 15.60 -13.16 7.27
C GLY A 58 14.72 -12.81 6.06
N LEU A 59 13.47 -13.16 6.13
CA LEU A 59 12.48 -12.69 5.18
C LEU A 59 11.99 -11.30 5.60
N THR A 60 11.98 -10.36 4.66
CA THR A 60 11.25 -9.10 4.90
C THR A 60 9.75 -9.36 4.87
N GLY A 61 8.95 -8.48 5.46
CA GLY A 61 7.49 -8.58 5.33
C GLY A 61 7.04 -8.56 3.88
N MET A 62 7.73 -7.80 3.04
CA MET A 62 7.49 -7.72 1.60
C MET A 62 7.80 -9.05 0.89
N ASP A 63 8.89 -9.75 1.27
CA ASP A 63 9.17 -11.10 0.75
C ASP A 63 8.07 -12.08 1.14
N MET A 64 7.58 -11.99 2.37
CA MET A 64 6.51 -12.85 2.90
C MET A 64 5.19 -12.61 2.14
N VAL A 65 4.81 -11.35 1.84
CA VAL A 65 3.64 -11.02 1.01
C VAL A 65 3.73 -11.70 -0.35
N ARG A 66 4.84 -11.51 -1.06
CA ARG A 66 5.02 -12.09 -2.39
C ARG A 66 5.00 -13.61 -2.36
N LEU A 67 5.71 -14.24 -1.42
CA LEU A 67 5.71 -15.70 -1.27
C LEU A 67 4.31 -16.26 -1.03
N ALA A 68 3.51 -15.60 -0.17
CA ALA A 68 2.15 -16.05 0.09
C ALA A 68 1.24 -15.88 -1.13
N LEU A 69 1.32 -14.75 -1.84
CA LEU A 69 0.55 -14.55 -3.07
C LEU A 69 0.92 -15.54 -4.18
N GLU A 70 2.21 -15.86 -4.33
CA GLU A 70 2.69 -16.82 -5.34
C GLU A 70 2.35 -18.30 -4.99
N ARG A 71 2.05 -18.64 -3.73
CA ARG A 71 1.98 -20.03 -3.26
C ARG A 71 0.65 -20.44 -2.65
N CYS A 72 -0.23 -19.49 -2.31
CA CYS A 72 -1.51 -19.76 -1.63
C CYS A 72 -2.71 -19.35 -2.49
N LYS A 73 -3.84 -20.05 -2.31
CA LYS A 73 -5.10 -19.75 -2.99
C LYS A 73 -6.08 -19.01 -2.09
N SER A 74 -5.94 -19.13 -0.79
CA SER A 74 -6.87 -18.56 0.20
C SER A 74 -6.15 -17.77 1.28
N ALA A 75 -6.90 -16.91 1.96
CA ALA A 75 -6.39 -16.11 3.07
C ALA A 75 -5.94 -17.00 4.25
N LYS A 76 -6.62 -18.14 4.46
CA LYS A 76 -6.22 -19.11 5.49
C LYS A 76 -4.91 -19.80 5.14
N GLU A 77 -4.73 -20.30 3.92
CA GLU A 77 -3.45 -20.88 3.49
C GLU A 77 -2.31 -19.87 3.63
N ALA A 78 -2.56 -18.61 3.26
CA ALA A 78 -1.58 -17.53 3.41
C ALA A 78 -1.22 -17.28 4.87
N LEU A 79 -2.19 -17.24 5.78
CA LEU A 79 -1.95 -17.11 7.23
C LEU A 79 -1.05 -18.23 7.75
N GLU A 80 -1.36 -19.48 7.41
CA GLU A 80 -0.61 -20.66 7.84
C GLU A 80 0.82 -20.64 7.27
N LEU A 81 0.98 -20.31 5.98
CA LEU A 81 2.28 -20.18 5.36
C LEU A 81 3.13 -19.07 5.98
N LEU A 82 2.55 -17.89 6.24
CA LEU A 82 3.28 -16.77 6.84
C LEU A 82 3.81 -17.12 8.25
N ILE A 83 3.00 -17.83 9.05
CA ILE A 83 3.40 -18.32 10.38
C ILE A 83 4.55 -19.34 10.25
N GLU A 84 4.48 -20.25 9.28
CA GLU A 84 5.54 -21.25 9.06
C GLU A 84 6.84 -20.61 8.54
N LEU A 85 6.73 -19.66 7.63
CA LEU A 85 7.89 -18.88 7.13
C LEU A 85 8.56 -18.10 8.26
N LEU A 86 7.76 -17.46 9.11
CA LEU A 86 8.26 -16.73 10.27
C LEU A 86 8.99 -17.64 11.25
N LYS A 87 8.47 -18.85 11.50
CA LYS A 87 9.06 -19.85 12.37
C LYS A 87 10.36 -20.40 11.82
N THR A 88 10.37 -20.73 10.53
CA THR A 88 11.49 -21.41 9.85
C THR A 88 12.63 -20.44 9.57
N TYR A 89 12.36 -19.31 8.94
CA TYR A 89 13.39 -18.38 8.46
C TYR A 89 13.52 -17.13 9.32
N GLY A 90 12.50 -16.80 10.12
CA GLY A 90 12.42 -15.52 10.83
C GLY A 90 12.12 -14.36 9.91
N GLN A 91 11.90 -13.18 10.50
CA GLN A 91 11.74 -11.93 9.79
C GLN A 91 12.92 -11.00 10.07
N GLY A 92 13.28 -10.15 9.10
CA GLY A 92 14.36 -9.18 9.26
C GLY A 92 14.96 -8.74 7.93
N GLY A 93 16.00 -7.94 8.04
CA GLY A 93 16.65 -7.27 6.94
C GLY A 93 16.38 -5.77 6.94
N ASN A 94 17.24 -5.01 6.26
CA ASN A 94 17.04 -3.57 6.09
C ASN A 94 15.91 -3.30 5.08
N CYS A 95 14.88 -2.61 5.50
CA CYS A 95 13.74 -2.22 4.67
C CYS A 95 13.82 -0.76 4.20
N GLY A 96 14.84 0.00 4.61
CA GLY A 96 15.07 1.37 4.19
C GLY A 96 15.79 1.46 2.84
N TYR A 97 15.51 2.51 2.07
CA TYR A 97 16.16 2.80 0.80
C TYR A 97 17.43 3.67 0.99
N ASP A 98 17.28 4.78 1.69
CA ASP A 98 18.34 5.81 1.87
C ASP A 98 19.00 5.76 3.26
N HIS A 99 18.48 4.95 4.17
CA HIS A 99 19.01 4.73 5.52
C HIS A 99 18.57 3.38 6.07
N ASP A 100 19.25 2.91 7.10
CA ASP A 100 18.89 1.67 7.78
C ASP A 100 17.54 1.79 8.48
N PHE A 101 16.60 0.90 8.14
CA PHE A 101 15.26 0.87 8.70
C PHE A 101 14.80 -0.57 8.95
N TYR A 102 14.67 -0.93 10.21
CA TYR A 102 14.30 -2.27 10.65
C TYR A 102 13.01 -2.23 11.44
N TYR A 103 12.13 -3.20 11.21
CA TYR A 103 10.84 -3.33 11.86
C TYR A 103 10.30 -4.76 11.80
N ASP A 104 9.27 -5.06 12.56
CA ASP A 104 8.44 -6.24 12.41
C ASP A 104 7.21 -5.94 11.56
N ASN A 105 6.33 -6.93 11.35
CA ASN A 105 5.32 -6.83 10.33
C ASN A 105 3.90 -7.09 10.87
N ALA A 106 2.92 -6.39 10.28
CA ALA A 106 1.52 -6.74 10.34
C ALA A 106 1.02 -7.00 8.91
N PHE A 107 0.10 -7.96 8.78
CA PHE A 107 -0.48 -8.35 7.50
C PHE A 107 -2.00 -8.31 7.58
N LEU A 108 -2.62 -7.84 6.50
CA LEU A 108 -4.04 -7.98 6.23
C LEU A 108 -4.18 -8.98 5.09
N LEU A 109 -4.84 -10.10 5.35
CA LEU A 109 -5.02 -11.21 4.42
C LEU A 109 -6.50 -11.36 4.13
N MET A 110 -6.90 -11.31 2.87
CA MET A 110 -8.32 -11.38 2.50
C MET A 110 -8.50 -12.19 1.23
N ASP A 111 -9.53 -12.99 1.20
CA ASP A 111 -10.10 -13.58 -0.02
C ASP A 111 -11.62 -13.32 -0.06
N ARG A 112 -12.35 -14.05 -0.93
CA ARG A 112 -13.81 -13.91 -1.06
C ARG A 112 -14.60 -14.36 0.17
N SER A 113 -13.99 -15.12 1.07
CA SER A 113 -14.65 -15.84 2.17
C SER A 113 -14.19 -15.38 3.53
N GLU A 114 -12.93 -14.98 3.66
CA GLU A 114 -12.28 -14.80 4.95
C GLU A 114 -11.33 -13.60 4.94
N LEU A 115 -11.21 -12.99 6.11
CA LEU A 115 -10.27 -11.91 6.36
C LEU A 115 -9.55 -12.17 7.67
N TYR A 116 -8.22 -12.04 7.65
CA TYR A 116 -7.36 -12.19 8.81
C TYR A 116 -6.43 -10.98 8.99
N VAL A 117 -6.23 -10.60 10.23
CA VAL A 117 -5.12 -9.74 10.66
C VAL A 117 -4.08 -10.63 11.33
N LEU A 118 -2.85 -10.57 10.85
CA LEU A 118 -1.69 -11.24 11.47
C LEU A 118 -0.69 -10.17 11.91
N GLU A 119 -0.35 -10.13 13.18
CA GLU A 119 0.65 -9.25 13.76
C GLU A 119 1.83 -10.04 14.29
N THR A 120 3.05 -9.55 14.11
CA THR A 120 4.29 -10.25 14.47
C THR A 120 5.18 -9.40 15.37
N ALA A 121 6.01 -10.07 16.17
CA ALA A 121 7.05 -9.47 17.02
C ALA A 121 8.22 -10.46 17.15
N GLY A 122 9.30 -10.26 16.40
CA GLY A 122 10.34 -11.25 16.22
C GLY A 122 9.76 -12.54 15.66
N LYS A 123 9.88 -13.66 16.39
CA LYS A 123 9.24 -14.95 16.03
C LYS A 123 7.88 -15.18 16.69
N GLN A 124 7.39 -14.22 17.48
CA GLN A 124 6.06 -14.28 18.07
C GLN A 124 5.04 -13.74 17.09
N TRP A 125 3.82 -14.25 17.16
CA TRP A 125 2.72 -13.82 16.33
C TRP A 125 1.39 -13.87 17.08
N SER A 126 0.44 -13.08 16.61
CA SER A 126 -0.97 -13.14 17.01
C SER A 126 -1.83 -12.87 15.79
N TRP A 127 -2.97 -13.56 15.66
CA TRP A 127 -3.89 -13.31 14.56
C TRP A 127 -5.35 -13.26 15.03
N LYS A 128 -6.17 -12.61 14.22
CA LYS A 128 -7.62 -12.52 14.42
C LYS A 128 -8.33 -12.62 13.07
N ARG A 129 -9.39 -13.41 13.00
CA ARG A 129 -10.37 -13.41 11.91
C ARG A 129 -11.39 -12.30 12.16
N SER A 130 -11.84 -11.65 11.10
CA SER A 130 -12.82 -10.56 11.18
C SER A 130 -13.62 -10.46 9.88
N ASP A 131 -14.82 -9.87 9.94
CA ASP A 131 -15.60 -9.56 8.74
C ASP A 131 -15.09 -8.29 8.05
N HIS A 132 -14.50 -7.39 8.81
CA HIS A 132 -13.80 -6.20 8.32
C HIS A 132 -12.67 -5.81 9.27
N ALA A 133 -11.59 -5.29 8.73
CA ALA A 133 -10.44 -4.86 9.51
C ALA A 133 -9.69 -3.70 8.86
N SER A 134 -8.94 -2.98 9.69
CA SER A 134 -7.98 -1.97 9.29
C SER A 134 -6.69 -2.17 10.07
N ILE A 135 -5.57 -2.16 9.38
CA ILE A 135 -4.23 -2.16 9.97
C ILE A 135 -3.51 -0.83 9.71
N SER A 136 -2.47 -0.57 10.45
CA SER A 136 -1.57 0.57 10.27
C SER A 136 -0.24 0.26 10.96
N ASN A 137 0.74 1.16 10.92
CA ASN A 137 2.10 0.96 11.48
C ASN A 137 2.12 0.85 13.02
N ARG A 138 1.26 -0.02 13.58
CA ARG A 138 1.20 -0.31 15.01
C ARG A 138 0.48 -1.62 15.30
N LEU A 139 0.89 -2.31 16.36
CA LEU A 139 0.16 -3.45 16.88
C LEU A 139 -1.21 -3.04 17.43
N SER A 140 -2.19 -3.88 17.22
CA SER A 140 -3.58 -3.65 17.61
C SER A 140 -4.23 -4.80 18.36
N LEU A 141 -3.78 -6.05 18.16
CA LEU A 141 -4.37 -7.24 18.74
C LEU A 141 -4.07 -7.33 20.24
N GLY A 142 -5.12 -7.46 21.02
CA GLY A 142 -5.10 -7.64 22.46
C GLY A 142 -5.50 -9.06 22.85
N THR A 143 -6.27 -9.17 23.93
CA THR A 143 -6.87 -10.44 24.40
C THR A 143 -8.04 -10.91 23.55
N ASP A 144 -8.42 -10.11 22.54
CA ASP A 144 -9.47 -10.39 21.56
C ASP A 144 -8.96 -11.12 20.31
N ALA A 145 -7.70 -11.54 20.30
CA ALA A 145 -7.13 -12.38 19.25
C ALA A 145 -7.69 -13.82 19.32
N ASP A 146 -7.73 -14.48 18.17
CA ASP A 146 -8.18 -15.89 18.09
C ASP A 146 -7.06 -16.86 18.47
N ALA A 147 -5.79 -16.53 18.17
CA ALA A 147 -4.64 -17.30 18.60
C ALA A 147 -3.37 -16.47 18.71
N CYS A 148 -2.42 -17.00 19.47
CA CYS A 148 -1.06 -16.47 19.64
C CYS A 148 -0.04 -17.60 19.61
N ALA A 149 1.20 -17.26 19.30
CA ALA A 149 2.33 -18.15 19.45
C ALA A 149 2.40 -18.69 20.89
N GLY A 150 2.62 -20.02 21.02
CA GLY A 150 2.62 -20.70 22.32
C GLY A 150 1.26 -21.17 22.80
N GLY A 151 0.19 -21.00 22.03
CA GLY A 151 -1.14 -21.59 22.22
C GLY A 151 -2.06 -20.87 23.22
N LYS A 152 -1.54 -20.00 24.09
CA LYS A 152 -2.35 -19.20 25.02
C LYS A 152 -2.49 -17.77 24.53
N VAL A 153 -3.71 -17.31 24.35
CA VAL A 153 -4.01 -15.92 24.00
C VAL A 153 -3.64 -14.98 25.15
N TYR A 154 -2.98 -13.89 24.82
CA TYR A 154 -2.60 -12.81 25.73
C TYR A 154 -2.70 -11.46 25.03
N ASP A 155 -2.60 -10.37 25.76
CA ASP A 155 -2.58 -9.02 25.18
C ASP A 155 -1.25 -8.81 24.44
N PHE A 156 -1.26 -9.14 23.11
CA PHE A 156 -0.09 -9.10 22.24
C PHE A 156 0.45 -7.66 22.11
N LYS A 157 -0.44 -6.72 21.86
CA LYS A 157 -0.10 -5.30 21.77
C LYS A 157 0.56 -4.78 23.05
N LYS A 158 -0.05 -5.02 24.22
CA LYS A 158 0.49 -4.55 25.51
C LYS A 158 1.90 -5.08 25.76
N LYS A 159 2.15 -6.33 25.40
CA LYS A 159 3.45 -6.98 25.60
C LYS A 159 4.52 -6.49 24.64
N HIS A 160 4.20 -6.33 23.35
CA HIS A 160 5.18 -6.17 22.29
C HIS A 160 5.28 -4.77 21.66
N LEU A 161 4.25 -3.93 21.78
CA LEU A 161 4.27 -2.60 21.14
C LEU A 161 5.40 -1.72 21.69
N GLU A 162 6.22 -1.17 20.79
CA GLU A 162 7.14 -0.08 21.10
C GLU A 162 6.36 1.26 21.03
N PRO A 163 6.24 2.00 22.15
CA PRO A 163 5.29 3.12 22.21
C PRO A 163 5.79 4.40 21.54
N VAL A 164 7.11 4.65 21.51
CA VAL A 164 7.67 5.94 21.06
C VAL A 164 7.57 6.07 19.55
N TYR A 165 8.14 5.13 18.80
CA TYR A 165 8.05 5.14 17.34
C TYR A 165 6.61 5.00 16.85
N SER A 166 5.81 4.14 17.51
CA SER A 166 4.39 4.00 17.20
C SER A 166 3.60 5.31 17.39
N PHE A 167 3.99 6.15 18.35
CA PHE A 167 3.37 7.45 18.55
C PHE A 167 3.76 8.42 17.42
N PHE A 168 5.06 8.58 17.15
CA PHE A 168 5.55 9.53 16.14
C PHE A 168 5.20 9.15 14.71
N SER A 169 4.95 7.87 14.43
CA SER A 169 4.49 7.40 13.12
C SER A 169 3.10 7.92 12.70
N GLY A 170 2.32 8.49 13.64
CA GLY A 170 0.94 8.93 13.37
C GLY A 170 -0.06 7.80 13.11
N SER A 171 0.37 6.55 13.26
CA SER A 171 -0.39 5.33 12.92
C SER A 171 -1.71 5.18 13.68
N ALA A 172 -1.78 5.68 14.92
CA ALA A 172 -3.01 5.65 15.70
C ALA A 172 -4.16 6.41 15.03
N HIS A 173 -3.84 7.61 14.52
CA HIS A 173 -4.83 8.44 13.82
C HIS A 173 -5.25 7.83 12.50
N ARG A 174 -4.29 7.32 11.69
CA ARG A 174 -4.61 6.65 10.42
C ARG A 174 -5.52 5.45 10.63
N ARG A 175 -5.18 4.59 11.60
CA ARG A 175 -6.02 3.43 11.91
C ARG A 175 -7.41 3.84 12.43
N GLN A 176 -7.52 4.91 13.21
CA GLN A 176 -8.81 5.42 13.66
C GLN A 176 -9.63 5.95 12.48
N GLN A 177 -9.02 6.69 11.56
CA GLN A 177 -9.69 7.23 10.38
C GLN A 177 -10.22 6.09 9.49
N THR A 178 -9.37 5.13 9.11
CA THR A 178 -9.80 3.99 8.29
C THR A 178 -10.80 3.10 9.01
N GLY A 179 -10.59 2.80 10.30
CA GLY A 179 -11.49 2.00 11.11
C GLY A 179 -12.89 2.60 11.23
N SER A 180 -13.00 3.92 11.37
CA SER A 180 -14.31 4.61 11.43
C SER A 180 -15.09 4.64 10.09
N CYS A 181 -14.41 4.34 8.99
CA CYS A 181 -15.02 4.27 7.68
C CYS A 181 -15.54 2.86 7.33
N LEU A 182 -14.97 1.80 7.91
CA LEU A 182 -15.18 0.40 7.47
C LEU A 182 -16.65 0.02 7.29
N GLU A 183 -17.50 0.34 8.25
CA GLU A 183 -18.94 0.03 8.18
C GLU A 183 -19.70 0.88 7.16
N LYS A 184 -19.10 1.96 6.67
CA LYS A 184 -19.69 2.91 5.74
C LYS A 184 -19.28 2.67 4.29
N LEU A 185 -18.22 1.88 4.07
CA LEU A 185 -17.74 1.57 2.73
C LEU A 185 -18.74 0.67 2.02
N LYS A 186 -19.25 1.11 0.89
CA LYS A 186 -20.26 0.41 0.09
C LYS A 186 -19.72 -0.06 -1.24
N ASP A 187 -18.74 0.66 -1.79
CA ASP A 187 -18.19 0.41 -3.10
C ASP A 187 -16.70 0.80 -3.18
N VAL A 188 -16.13 0.62 -4.36
CA VAL A 188 -14.72 0.94 -4.61
C VAL A 188 -14.44 2.45 -4.51
N GLY A 189 -15.42 3.30 -4.82
CA GLY A 189 -15.29 4.76 -4.71
C GLY A 189 -15.12 5.20 -3.27
N ASP A 190 -15.89 4.62 -2.35
CA ASP A 190 -15.77 4.85 -0.91
C ASP A 190 -14.38 4.40 -0.40
N CYS A 191 -13.87 3.25 -0.89
CA CYS A 191 -12.53 2.78 -0.55
C CYS A 191 -11.45 3.75 -1.04
N MET A 192 -11.55 4.22 -2.29
CA MET A 192 -10.63 5.21 -2.85
C MET A 192 -10.66 6.53 -2.06
N ALA A 193 -11.85 6.99 -1.67
CA ALA A 193 -12.01 8.18 -0.83
C ALA A 193 -11.36 7.99 0.54
N ALA A 194 -11.57 6.84 1.19
CA ALA A 194 -10.96 6.52 2.47
C ALA A 194 -9.42 6.50 2.40
N LEU A 195 -8.85 5.95 1.32
CA LEU A 195 -7.39 5.93 1.11
C LEU A 195 -6.80 7.30 0.73
N SER A 196 -7.62 8.22 0.25
CA SER A 196 -7.21 9.56 -0.20
C SER A 196 -7.39 10.64 0.87
N GLN A 197 -7.94 10.31 2.04
CA GLN A 197 -8.34 11.31 3.03
C GLN A 197 -7.15 11.87 3.83
N HIS A 198 -7.31 13.13 4.25
CA HIS A 198 -6.42 13.83 5.18
C HIS A 198 -7.13 14.18 6.47
N ARG A 199 -6.35 14.56 7.48
CA ARG A 199 -6.88 15.22 8.67
C ARG A 199 -7.45 16.59 8.29
N GLU A 200 -8.51 16.98 8.94
CA GLU A 200 -9.08 18.32 8.77
C GLU A 200 -8.05 19.43 8.96
N ARG A 201 -8.14 20.48 8.17
CA ARG A 201 -7.33 21.72 8.21
C ARG A 201 -5.83 21.54 7.92
N VAL A 202 -5.42 20.45 7.32
CA VAL A 202 -4.03 20.23 6.88
C VAL A 202 -3.92 20.47 5.38
N ASN A 203 -3.05 21.40 4.96
CA ASN A 203 -2.62 21.44 3.57
C ASN A 203 -1.40 20.52 3.41
N PRO A 204 -1.57 19.30 2.86
CA PRO A 204 -0.50 18.31 2.79
C PRO A 204 0.66 18.74 1.88
N PHE A 205 0.41 19.68 0.97
CA PHE A 205 1.43 20.21 0.06
C PHE A 205 2.19 21.43 0.61
N ALA A 206 1.87 21.86 1.84
CA ALA A 206 2.54 22.98 2.50
C ALA A 206 3.21 22.62 3.83
N GLU A 207 2.73 21.59 4.53
CA GLU A 207 3.24 21.25 5.87
C GLU A 207 3.47 19.74 6.09
N GLY A 208 3.02 18.90 5.15
CA GLY A 208 3.05 17.46 5.29
C GLY A 208 1.91 16.92 6.15
N ALA A 209 1.70 15.61 6.14
CA ALA A 209 0.56 14.98 6.79
C ALA A 209 0.80 13.49 7.13
N VAL A 210 1.81 13.18 7.94
CA VAL A 210 2.15 11.78 8.31
C VAL A 210 1.05 11.06 9.08
N SER A 211 0.18 11.81 9.79
CA SER A 211 -0.95 11.26 10.53
C SER A 211 -2.25 11.14 9.70
N SER A 212 -2.21 11.47 8.42
CA SER A 212 -3.30 11.27 7.46
C SER A 212 -3.17 9.90 6.79
N VAL A 213 -4.28 9.33 6.32
CA VAL A 213 -4.27 8.05 5.58
C VAL A 213 -3.45 8.21 4.30
N CYS A 214 -3.73 9.23 3.49
CA CYS A 214 -2.83 9.67 2.44
C CYS A 214 -1.70 10.48 3.09
N MET A 215 -0.58 9.81 3.37
CA MET A 215 0.58 10.42 4.01
C MET A 215 1.34 11.34 3.06
N HIS A 216 1.73 12.50 3.56
CA HIS A 216 2.61 13.43 2.86
C HIS A 216 3.84 13.73 3.70
N TYR A 217 5.00 13.49 3.11
CA TYR A 217 6.28 13.85 3.73
C TYR A 217 6.40 15.36 3.94
N GLY A 218 6.97 15.76 5.05
CA GLY A 218 7.19 17.19 5.33
C GLY A 218 7.49 17.53 6.78
N GLY A 219 7.23 16.60 7.71
CA GLY A 219 7.57 16.74 9.13
C GLY A 219 9.04 16.39 9.46
N LEU A 220 9.37 16.33 10.75
CA LEU A 220 10.66 15.83 11.24
C LEU A 220 10.78 14.32 11.03
N VAL A 221 9.69 13.63 11.29
CA VAL A 221 9.51 12.20 11.02
C VAL A 221 8.36 12.10 10.02
N GLY A 222 8.54 11.36 8.94
CA GLY A 222 7.47 11.22 8.00
C GLY A 222 7.82 10.39 6.80
N ASP A 223 6.79 9.78 6.31
CA ASP A 223 6.77 8.99 5.10
C ASP A 223 5.80 9.59 4.09
N HIS A 224 5.74 9.00 2.92
CA HIS A 224 4.96 9.47 1.80
C HIS A 224 4.23 8.31 1.16
N THR A 225 2.93 8.45 0.90
CA THR A 225 2.18 7.43 0.17
C THR A 225 2.61 7.42 -1.29
N THR A 226 3.31 6.37 -1.71
CA THR A 226 3.90 6.24 -3.05
C THR A 226 3.06 5.46 -4.04
N ALA A 227 2.08 4.69 -3.55
CA ALA A 227 1.10 3.98 -4.35
C ALA A 227 -0.16 3.72 -3.54
N SER A 228 -1.27 3.43 -4.22
CA SER A 228 -2.52 2.99 -3.59
C SER A 228 -3.24 2.00 -4.51
N MET A 229 -3.87 1.01 -3.89
CA MET A 229 -4.58 -0.06 -4.59
C MET A 229 -5.90 -0.37 -3.91
N VAL A 230 -6.96 -0.56 -4.72
CA VAL A 230 -8.25 -1.09 -4.29
C VAL A 230 -8.57 -2.32 -5.13
N VAL A 231 -8.99 -3.39 -4.50
CA VAL A 231 -9.36 -4.64 -5.18
C VAL A 231 -10.82 -4.95 -4.94
N ALA A 232 -11.59 -5.11 -6.02
CA ALA A 232 -12.95 -5.61 -5.99
C ALA A 232 -12.98 -7.09 -6.38
N LEU A 233 -13.33 -7.94 -5.43
CA LEU A 233 -13.51 -9.38 -5.63
C LEU A 233 -14.95 -9.65 -6.06
N GLU A 234 -15.27 -9.38 -7.33
CA GLU A 234 -16.59 -9.66 -7.90
C GLU A 234 -16.76 -11.17 -8.17
N LYS A 235 -18.01 -11.62 -8.35
CA LYS A 235 -18.32 -13.05 -8.49
C LYS A 235 -17.45 -13.75 -9.53
N ASP A 236 -17.30 -13.16 -10.72
CA ASP A 236 -16.69 -13.80 -11.88
C ASP A 236 -15.39 -13.10 -12.33
N ARG A 237 -14.97 -12.06 -11.67
CA ARG A 237 -13.77 -11.30 -12.02
C ARG A 237 -13.10 -10.64 -10.80
N ILE A 238 -11.85 -10.30 -10.97
CA ILE A 238 -11.05 -9.55 -9.98
C ILE A 238 -10.69 -8.23 -10.65
N VAL A 239 -11.26 -7.13 -10.17
CA VAL A 239 -10.98 -5.78 -10.66
C VAL A 239 -10.03 -5.08 -9.70
N VAL A 240 -8.88 -4.66 -10.22
CA VAL A 240 -7.85 -3.98 -9.45
C VAL A 240 -7.75 -2.53 -9.91
N TRP A 241 -7.82 -1.61 -8.97
CA TRP A 241 -7.71 -0.18 -9.18
C TRP A 241 -6.38 0.31 -8.63
N LEU A 242 -5.57 0.93 -9.45
CA LEU A 242 -4.19 1.32 -9.13
C LEU A 242 -3.94 2.79 -9.41
N THR A 243 -3.33 3.50 -8.47
CA THR A 243 -2.78 4.83 -8.79
C THR A 243 -1.51 4.73 -9.62
N GLY A 244 -0.65 3.73 -9.36
CA GLY A 244 0.66 3.59 -9.99
C GLY A 244 1.61 4.77 -9.74
N SER A 245 1.25 5.65 -8.81
CA SER A 245 1.93 6.91 -8.51
C SER A 245 1.56 7.40 -7.12
N SER A 246 2.33 8.34 -6.59
CA SER A 246 2.16 8.91 -5.26
C SER A 246 0.88 9.72 -5.08
N CYS A 247 0.52 9.98 -3.84
CA CYS A 247 -0.56 10.87 -3.42
C CYS A 247 -1.93 10.50 -4.02
N PRO A 248 -2.59 9.45 -3.54
CA PRO A 248 -3.93 9.06 -4.02
C PRO A 248 -4.96 10.20 -3.94
N CYS A 249 -4.75 11.20 -3.10
CA CYS A 249 -5.60 12.39 -3.01
C CYS A 249 -5.65 13.25 -4.29
N VAL A 250 -4.60 13.22 -5.09
CA VAL A 250 -4.51 13.96 -6.36
C VAL A 250 -4.35 13.05 -7.58
N SER A 251 -4.22 11.75 -7.38
CA SER A 251 -4.08 10.75 -8.43
C SER A 251 -5.44 10.17 -8.81
N LEU A 252 -5.48 9.46 -9.93
CA LEU A 252 -6.62 8.67 -10.36
C LEU A 252 -6.31 7.18 -10.21
N PHE A 253 -7.31 6.39 -9.83
CA PHE A 253 -7.21 4.94 -9.74
C PHE A 253 -7.63 4.33 -11.09
N LYS A 254 -6.69 3.77 -11.82
CA LYS A 254 -6.94 3.14 -13.12
C LYS A 254 -7.34 1.68 -12.94
N PRO A 255 -8.40 1.20 -13.61
CA PRO A 255 -8.87 -0.16 -13.48
C PRO A 255 -8.04 -1.12 -14.34
N TRP A 256 -7.82 -2.32 -13.81
CA TRP A 256 -7.30 -3.47 -14.52
C TRP A 256 -8.03 -4.74 -14.06
N ILE A 257 -8.16 -5.74 -14.92
CA ILE A 257 -8.81 -7.01 -14.61
C ILE A 257 -7.83 -8.17 -14.79
N PHE A 258 -7.79 -9.09 -13.85
CA PHE A 258 -6.99 -10.31 -13.97
C PHE A 258 -7.40 -11.12 -15.21
N GLY A 259 -6.38 -11.67 -15.92
CA GLY A 259 -6.57 -12.43 -17.15
C GLY A 259 -6.56 -11.60 -18.43
N THR A 260 -6.51 -10.26 -18.33
CA THR A 260 -6.30 -9.37 -19.48
C THR A 260 -4.84 -8.91 -19.60
N ALA A 261 -4.44 -8.49 -20.80
CA ALA A 261 -3.11 -7.93 -21.00
C ALA A 261 -2.90 -6.71 -20.10
N PRO A 262 -1.74 -6.57 -19.42
CA PRO A 262 -1.43 -5.39 -18.64
C PRO A 262 -1.17 -4.22 -19.58
N VAL A 263 -2.07 -3.26 -19.59
CA VAL A 263 -1.99 -2.02 -20.42
C VAL A 263 -1.51 -0.82 -19.62
N LEU A 264 -1.55 -0.93 -18.29
CA LEU A 264 -0.95 0.07 -17.42
C LEU A 264 0.57 -0.05 -17.47
N PRO A 265 1.31 1.05 -17.34
CA PRO A 265 2.77 0.98 -17.22
C PRO A 265 3.13 0.01 -16.12
N VAL A 266 3.60 -1.16 -16.51
CA VAL A 266 4.07 -2.17 -15.56
C VAL A 266 5.44 -1.70 -15.12
N VAL A 267 5.48 -1.05 -13.97
CA VAL A 267 6.74 -0.57 -13.42
C VAL A 267 7.54 -1.76 -12.93
N ASN A 268 8.61 -2.07 -13.63
CA ASN A 268 9.68 -2.90 -13.12
C ASN A 268 11.01 -2.12 -13.24
N ALA A 269 12.03 -2.58 -12.55
CA ALA A 269 13.31 -1.87 -12.49
C ALA A 269 13.96 -1.61 -13.88
N ASN A 270 13.53 -2.36 -14.90
CA ASN A 270 14.07 -2.29 -16.26
C ASN A 270 13.07 -1.70 -17.28
N ASP A 271 11.87 -1.31 -16.83
CA ASP A 271 10.84 -0.75 -17.70
C ASP A 271 10.92 0.77 -17.74
N LYS A 272 11.53 1.28 -18.81
CA LYS A 272 11.66 2.73 -19.04
C LYS A 272 10.33 3.46 -19.17
N ALA A 273 9.30 2.81 -19.70
CA ALA A 273 7.98 3.43 -19.85
C ALA A 273 7.30 3.63 -18.50
N GLY A 274 7.39 2.63 -17.62
CA GLY A 274 6.89 2.72 -16.25
C GLY A 274 7.67 3.73 -15.42
N GLU A 275 8.99 3.78 -15.56
CA GLU A 275 9.82 4.79 -14.91
C GLU A 275 9.44 6.21 -15.37
N GLN A 276 9.27 6.42 -16.67
CA GLN A 276 8.88 7.72 -17.21
C GLN A 276 7.49 8.15 -16.73
N TYR A 277 6.51 7.24 -16.76
CA TYR A 277 5.18 7.49 -16.20
C TYR A 277 5.26 7.97 -14.75
N TRP A 278 6.03 7.26 -13.91
CA TRP A 278 6.20 7.64 -12.51
C TRP A 278 6.88 9.00 -12.35
N ARG A 279 7.93 9.29 -13.14
CA ARG A 279 8.64 10.58 -13.13
C ARG A 279 7.73 11.74 -13.50
N ASP A 280 6.93 11.60 -14.56
CA ASP A 280 6.00 12.64 -15.01
C ASP A 280 4.94 12.94 -13.94
N ALA A 281 4.40 11.88 -13.33
CA ALA A 281 3.46 12.02 -12.23
C ALA A 281 4.09 12.68 -10.99
N GLU A 282 5.33 12.32 -10.63
CA GLU A 282 6.06 12.96 -9.53
C GLU A 282 6.42 14.41 -9.84
N TYR A 283 6.81 14.72 -11.07
CA TYR A 283 7.10 16.09 -11.48
C TYR A 283 5.89 17.01 -11.29
N PHE A 284 4.70 16.58 -11.71
CA PHE A 284 3.46 17.30 -11.46
C PHE A 284 3.24 17.54 -9.95
N ARG A 285 3.37 16.49 -9.13
CA ARG A 285 3.16 16.58 -7.67
C ARG A 285 4.17 17.47 -6.97
N ARG A 286 5.43 17.49 -7.42
CA ARG A 286 6.45 18.38 -6.87
C ARG A 286 6.14 19.85 -7.15
N LYS A 287 5.47 20.17 -8.25
CA LYS A 287 4.97 21.52 -8.53
C LYS A 287 3.81 21.95 -7.65
N LEU A 288 3.09 21.01 -7.02
CA LEU A 288 2.04 21.33 -6.05
C LEU A 288 2.58 21.80 -4.69
N LEU A 289 3.86 21.60 -4.40
CA LEU A 289 4.45 21.98 -3.11
C LEU A 289 4.40 23.49 -2.87
N GLY A 290 3.76 23.89 -1.79
CA GLY A 290 3.52 25.30 -1.45
C GLY A 290 2.40 25.93 -2.27
N ARG A 291 1.46 25.14 -2.75
CA ARG A 291 0.28 25.58 -3.50
C ARG A 291 -1.01 25.14 -2.83
N GLU A 292 -2.09 25.86 -3.09
CA GLU A 292 -3.45 25.46 -2.75
C GLU A 292 -4.13 24.92 -4.01
N LEU A 293 -4.61 23.68 -3.94
CA LEU A 293 -5.32 23.08 -5.06
C LEU A 293 -6.74 23.66 -5.12
N PRO A 294 -7.19 24.13 -6.30
CA PRO A 294 -8.54 24.65 -6.44
C PRO A 294 -9.59 23.55 -6.23
N THR A 295 -10.73 23.91 -5.65
CA THR A 295 -11.88 22.99 -5.48
C THR A 295 -12.25 22.30 -6.81
N LYS A 296 -12.23 23.05 -7.89
CA LYS A 296 -12.51 22.55 -9.25
C LYS A 296 -11.61 21.38 -9.67
N TYR A 297 -10.33 21.36 -9.24
CA TYR A 297 -9.45 20.22 -9.49
C TYR A 297 -10.00 18.93 -8.87
N TYR A 298 -10.43 19.01 -7.61
CA TYR A 298 -10.98 17.85 -6.92
C TYR A 298 -12.32 17.40 -7.50
N GLU A 299 -13.18 18.35 -7.92
CA GLU A 299 -14.46 18.07 -8.56
C GLU A 299 -14.27 17.34 -9.89
N GLU A 300 -13.46 17.89 -10.80
CA GLU A 300 -13.19 17.27 -12.10
C GLU A 300 -12.51 15.89 -11.97
N ARG A 301 -11.57 15.75 -11.03
CA ARG A 301 -10.94 14.48 -10.71
C ARG A 301 -11.97 13.46 -10.23
N ALA A 302 -12.86 13.84 -9.32
CA ALA A 302 -13.91 12.97 -8.79
C ALA A 302 -14.91 12.57 -9.89
N GLU A 303 -15.32 13.49 -10.74
CA GLU A 303 -16.19 13.21 -11.89
C GLU A 303 -15.56 12.21 -12.85
N LEU A 304 -14.27 12.37 -13.17
CA LEU A 304 -13.56 11.45 -14.05
C LEU A 304 -13.47 10.06 -13.42
N GLN A 305 -13.09 9.97 -12.14
CA GLN A 305 -13.03 8.71 -11.40
C GLN A 305 -14.40 8.01 -11.35
N ASN A 306 -15.46 8.75 -11.06
CA ASN A 306 -16.82 8.21 -10.99
C ASN A 306 -17.32 7.70 -12.35
N ARG A 307 -16.98 8.37 -13.46
CA ARG A 307 -17.27 7.86 -14.81
C ARG A 307 -16.60 6.51 -15.07
N TRP A 308 -15.35 6.35 -14.65
CA TRP A 308 -14.64 5.07 -14.79
C TRP A 308 -15.26 3.97 -13.93
N ILE A 309 -15.62 4.26 -12.68
CA ILE A 309 -16.28 3.30 -11.79
C ILE A 309 -17.62 2.85 -12.41
N ALA A 310 -18.46 3.78 -12.85
CA ALA A 310 -19.73 3.47 -13.47
C ALA A 310 -19.59 2.64 -14.78
N ARG A 311 -18.56 2.92 -15.58
CA ARG A 311 -18.27 2.16 -16.82
C ARG A 311 -17.81 0.75 -16.50
N THR A 312 -16.96 0.56 -15.48
CA THR A 312 -16.40 -0.74 -15.08
C THR A 312 -17.48 -1.77 -14.77
N VAL A 313 -18.63 -1.35 -14.20
CA VAL A 313 -19.74 -2.25 -13.87
C VAL A 313 -20.36 -2.90 -15.13
N LYS A 314 -20.32 -2.21 -16.27
CA LYS A 314 -21.04 -2.59 -17.49
C LYS A 314 -20.16 -3.13 -18.62
N ILE A 315 -18.83 -2.99 -18.49
CA ILE A 315 -17.93 -3.32 -19.58
C ILE A 315 -17.67 -4.82 -19.68
N PRO A 316 -17.73 -5.44 -20.88
CA PRO A 316 -17.31 -6.81 -21.11
C PRO A 316 -15.83 -7.03 -20.85
N ALA A 317 -15.44 -8.25 -20.48
CA ALA A 317 -14.06 -8.57 -20.13
C ALA A 317 -13.08 -8.39 -21.31
N ASP A 318 -13.50 -8.68 -22.52
CA ASP A 318 -12.71 -8.53 -23.75
C ASP A 318 -12.46 -7.06 -24.15
N GLU A 319 -13.34 -6.14 -23.75
CA GLU A 319 -13.17 -4.71 -23.95
C GLU A 319 -12.34 -4.03 -22.85
N PHE A 320 -12.07 -4.73 -21.74
CA PHE A 320 -11.54 -4.12 -20.52
C PHE A 320 -10.11 -3.58 -20.71
N ALA A 321 -9.27 -4.27 -21.48
CA ALA A 321 -7.90 -3.82 -21.76
C ALA A 321 -7.89 -2.47 -22.52
N ALA A 322 -8.77 -2.32 -23.51
CA ALA A 322 -8.91 -1.07 -24.25
C ALA A 322 -9.42 0.06 -23.34
N PHE A 323 -10.35 -0.26 -22.46
CA PHE A 323 -10.86 0.70 -21.46
C PHE A 323 -9.76 1.14 -20.48
N SER A 324 -8.96 0.21 -19.96
CA SER A 324 -7.83 0.55 -19.08
C SER A 324 -6.82 1.49 -19.76
N SER A 325 -6.51 1.23 -21.04
CA SER A 325 -5.66 2.11 -21.85
C SER A 325 -6.29 3.51 -22.00
N ALA A 326 -7.59 3.57 -22.27
CA ALA A 326 -8.30 4.84 -22.39
C ALA A 326 -8.31 5.63 -21.07
N CYS A 327 -8.42 4.95 -19.92
CA CYS A 327 -8.31 5.59 -18.60
C CYS A 327 -6.93 6.22 -18.39
N LEU A 328 -5.85 5.55 -18.81
CA LEU A 328 -4.49 6.08 -18.73
C LEU A 328 -4.32 7.35 -19.59
N GLU A 329 -4.83 7.35 -20.81
CA GLU A 329 -4.78 8.52 -21.68
C GLU A 329 -5.64 9.69 -21.14
N GLN A 330 -6.80 9.40 -20.57
CA GLN A 330 -7.63 10.40 -19.93
C GLN A 330 -6.96 11.00 -18.67
N GLU A 331 -6.24 10.18 -17.90
CA GLU A 331 -5.42 10.67 -16.77
C GLU A 331 -4.34 11.63 -17.27
N ARG A 332 -3.64 11.27 -18.34
CA ARG A 332 -2.61 12.14 -18.93
C ARG A 332 -3.22 13.48 -19.36
N THR A 333 -4.31 13.44 -20.12
CA THR A 333 -5.03 14.65 -20.56
C THR A 333 -5.50 15.50 -19.37
N PHE A 334 -5.97 14.85 -18.30
CA PHE A 334 -6.38 15.53 -17.08
C PHE A 334 -5.20 16.29 -16.44
N PHE A 335 -4.04 15.67 -16.29
CA PHE A 335 -2.88 16.36 -15.72
C PHE A 335 -2.32 17.46 -16.64
N GLU A 336 -2.35 17.29 -17.96
CA GLU A 336 -1.93 18.29 -18.93
C GLU A 336 -2.84 19.54 -18.92
N ALA A 337 -4.13 19.38 -18.58
CA ALA A 337 -5.08 20.49 -18.46
C ALA A 337 -4.83 21.38 -17.22
N TRP A 338 -4.05 20.91 -16.24
CA TRP A 338 -3.78 21.61 -15.01
C TRP A 338 -2.31 22.02 -14.91
N ASN A 339 -2.05 23.34 -14.86
CA ASN A 339 -0.71 23.83 -14.56
C ASN A 339 -0.61 24.26 -13.09
N PRO A 340 0.14 23.52 -12.22
CA PRO A 340 0.28 23.89 -10.81
C PRO A 340 0.86 25.29 -10.58
N GLU A 341 1.54 25.88 -11.55
CA GLU A 341 2.10 27.23 -11.44
C GLU A 341 1.01 28.32 -11.40
N ASP A 342 -0.17 28.01 -11.89
CA ASP A 342 -1.33 28.91 -11.89
C ASP A 342 -2.12 28.85 -10.56
N PHE A 343 -1.78 27.91 -9.67
CA PHE A 343 -2.47 27.76 -8.38
C PHE A 343 -1.97 28.78 -7.37
N GLU A 344 -2.84 29.17 -6.44
CA GLU A 344 -2.49 30.12 -5.37
C GLU A 344 -1.32 29.58 -4.54
N SER A 345 -0.37 30.45 -4.26
CA SER A 345 0.76 30.13 -3.37
C SER A 345 0.32 30.19 -1.92
N CYS A 346 0.75 29.23 -1.12
CA CYS A 346 0.50 29.20 0.31
C CYS A 346 1.80 29.20 1.14
N ARG A 347 1.65 29.57 2.41
CA ARG A 347 2.77 29.55 3.37
C ARG A 347 3.12 28.11 3.74
N CYS A 348 4.36 27.72 3.51
CA CYS A 348 4.84 26.41 3.95
C CYS A 348 5.25 26.39 5.42
N GLY A 349 5.11 25.25 6.05
CA GLY A 349 5.66 24.94 7.36
C GLY A 349 7.18 25.09 7.42
N VAL A 350 7.72 25.34 8.62
CA VAL A 350 9.16 25.55 8.83
C VAL A 350 9.96 24.35 8.32
N GLY A 351 10.94 24.63 7.45
CA GLY A 351 11.82 23.63 6.86
C GLY A 351 11.15 22.68 5.86
N PHE A 352 9.84 22.79 5.59
CA PHE A 352 9.12 21.95 4.62
C PHE A 352 9.73 22.07 3.24
N ARG A 353 9.86 23.31 2.73
CA ARG A 353 10.41 23.58 1.41
C ARG A 353 11.84 23.04 1.24
N SER A 354 12.72 23.32 2.19
CA SER A 354 14.11 22.86 2.15
C SER A 354 14.24 21.33 2.13
N ARG A 355 13.40 20.63 2.91
CA ARG A 355 13.36 19.14 2.88
C ARG A 355 12.94 18.60 1.53
N TRP A 356 11.92 19.20 0.93
CA TRP A 356 11.43 18.80 -0.38
C TRP A 356 12.41 19.14 -1.51
N GLU A 357 13.05 20.30 -1.47
CA GLU A 357 14.11 20.69 -2.42
C GLU A 357 15.25 19.67 -2.40
N LYS A 358 15.67 19.22 -1.20
CA LYS A 358 16.68 18.17 -1.08
C LYS A 358 16.25 16.85 -1.74
N LYS A 359 15.02 16.40 -1.51
CA LYS A 359 14.47 15.16 -2.11
C LYS A 359 14.22 15.30 -3.61
N SER A 360 13.89 16.49 -4.10
CA SER A 360 13.61 16.73 -5.52
C SER A 360 14.85 16.80 -6.41
N LYS A 361 16.03 17.06 -5.84
CA LYS A 361 17.30 17.07 -6.59
C LYS A 361 17.63 15.75 -7.29
N VAL A 362 17.05 14.67 -6.86
CA VAL A 362 17.26 13.33 -7.46
C VAL A 362 16.35 13.10 -8.67
N LEU A 363 15.26 13.89 -8.81
CA LEU A 363 14.31 13.78 -9.91
C LEU A 363 14.59 14.75 -11.07
N LEU A 364 15.21 15.85 -10.75
CA LEU A 364 15.61 16.93 -11.68
C LEU A 364 17.05 16.74 -12.14
#